data_b15d234c47758bf6afb495df4d90e137
#
_entry.id   b15d234c47758bf6afb495df4d90e137
#
_cell.length_a   1.000
_cell.length_b   1.000
_cell.length_c   1.000
_cell.angle_alpha   90.00
_cell.angle_beta   90.00
_cell.angle_gamma   90.00
#
_symmetry.space_group_name_H-M   'P 1'
#
loop_
_entity.id
_entity.type
_entity.pdbx_description
1 polymer ?
#
loop_
_entity_poly.entity_id
_entity_poly.type
_entity_poly.pdbx_seq_one_letter_code
_entity_poly.pdbx_strand_id
1 'polypeptide(L)'
;ERPDNILNNWRVTKTTLRLGSKIVGKCMMGSTSNALDKGGNNFKKLYYNSDVTERNKNGQTTSGLYSLFIPMEWNYEGFIDTHGLPVFIIGSDRVKGVDTFYITTGVIEHWQNEVDGLKNDQDSLNEYYRQFPRTEQHAFRDESKQSLFNLTKIYQQIDYNEELNNNSTVTKGKFIWNNGIKDTTVMFVPNEQGRFLISWVCLLYTSDAADEED
;
A
#
# COMPACT_ATOMS: atom_id res chain seq x y z
N GLU A 1 -20.47 2.39 16.57
CA GLU A 1 -19.61 3.16 17.51
C GLU A 1 -19.02 4.37 16.81
N ARG A 2 -18.92 5.50 17.49
CA ARG A 2 -18.30 6.69 16.87
C ARG A 2 -16.79 6.43 16.72
N PRO A 3 -16.23 6.49 15.51
CA PRO A 3 -14.81 6.20 15.28
C PRO A 3 -13.86 7.12 16.04
N ASP A 4 -14.32 8.30 16.45
CA ASP A 4 -13.54 9.26 17.23
C ASP A 4 -13.13 8.75 18.62
N ASN A 5 -13.86 7.79 19.17
CA ASN A 5 -13.62 7.24 20.49
C ASN A 5 -12.82 5.92 20.50
N ILE A 6 -12.40 5.39 19.36
CA ILE A 6 -11.82 4.05 19.27
C ILE A 6 -10.55 3.91 20.14
N LEU A 7 -9.71 4.91 20.18
CA LEU A 7 -8.48 4.90 21.01
C LEU A 7 -8.81 4.85 22.51
N ASN A 8 -9.84 5.59 22.92
CA ASN A 8 -10.27 5.62 24.31
C ASN A 8 -10.97 4.31 24.69
N ASN A 9 -11.83 3.82 23.83
CA ASN A 9 -12.51 2.53 24.01
C ASN A 9 -11.50 1.39 24.12
N TRP A 10 -10.49 1.39 23.25
CA TRP A 10 -9.43 0.40 23.34
C TRP A 10 -8.64 0.50 24.66
N ARG A 11 -8.33 1.70 25.09
CA ARG A 11 -7.63 1.91 26.38
C ARG A 11 -8.41 1.32 27.55
N VAL A 12 -9.72 1.49 27.58
CA VAL A 12 -10.59 0.91 28.62
C VAL A 12 -10.69 -0.60 28.45
N THR A 13 -11.00 -1.08 27.24
CA THR A 13 -11.14 -2.53 26.96
C THR A 13 -9.86 -3.30 27.29
N LYS A 14 -8.69 -2.74 26.97
CA LYS A 14 -7.39 -3.36 27.27
C LYS A 14 -7.20 -3.66 28.76
N THR A 15 -7.78 -2.87 29.65
CA THR A 15 -7.68 -3.11 31.10
C THR A 15 -8.54 -4.29 31.55
N THR A 16 -9.69 -4.51 30.92
CA THR A 16 -10.58 -5.63 31.25
C THR A 16 -10.05 -6.99 30.82
N LEU A 17 -9.09 -7.00 29.89
CA LEU A 17 -8.45 -8.22 29.41
C LEU A 17 -7.31 -8.71 30.31
N ARG A 18 -7.08 -8.03 31.44
CA ARG A 18 -5.98 -8.33 32.37
C ARG A 18 -6.49 -8.72 33.75
N LEU A 19 -5.79 -9.66 34.36
CA LEU A 19 -5.88 -9.98 35.74
C LEU A 19 -4.53 -9.65 36.40
N GLY A 20 -4.44 -8.46 36.97
CA GLY A 20 -3.16 -7.92 37.44
C GLY A 20 -2.19 -7.69 36.28
N SER A 21 -0.99 -8.25 36.36
CA SER A 21 0.01 -8.18 35.28
C SER A 21 -0.22 -9.16 34.14
N LYS A 22 -1.06 -10.18 34.32
CA LYS A 22 -1.30 -11.26 33.35
C LYS A 22 -2.40 -10.89 32.37
N ILE A 23 -2.16 -11.08 31.06
CA ILE A 23 -3.18 -10.99 30.02
C ILE A 23 -3.94 -12.33 30.00
N VAL A 24 -5.25 -12.28 30.24
CA VAL A 24 -6.12 -13.47 30.29
C VAL A 24 -7.18 -13.47 29.22
N GLY A 25 -7.52 -12.30 28.67
CA GLY A 25 -8.50 -12.13 27.62
C GLY A 25 -7.87 -11.94 26.24
N LYS A 26 -8.69 -12.13 25.21
CA LYS A 26 -8.34 -11.85 23.80
C LYS A 26 -9.35 -10.86 23.24
N CYS A 27 -8.91 -10.00 22.35
CA CYS A 27 -9.76 -9.07 21.62
C CYS A 27 -9.41 -9.12 20.14
N MET A 28 -10.45 -9.15 19.32
CA MET A 28 -10.34 -8.99 17.87
C MET A 28 -11.20 -7.82 17.46
N MET A 29 -10.65 -6.90 16.69
CA MET A 29 -11.36 -5.77 16.11
C MET A 29 -11.24 -5.85 14.59
N GLY A 30 -12.38 -5.86 13.91
CA GLY A 30 -12.46 -5.76 12.47
C GLY A 30 -13.11 -4.43 12.10
N SER A 31 -12.60 -3.78 11.08
CA SER A 31 -13.17 -2.56 10.53
C SER A 31 -12.76 -2.38 9.08
N THR A 32 -13.61 -1.74 8.30
CA THR A 32 -13.23 -1.08 7.07
C THR A 32 -12.73 0.33 7.40
N SER A 33 -11.83 0.86 6.60
CA SER A 33 -11.37 2.24 6.78
C SER A 33 -12.45 3.22 6.36
N ASN A 34 -12.56 4.31 7.11
CA ASN A 34 -13.41 5.45 6.77
C ASN A 34 -12.53 6.66 6.43
N ALA A 35 -13.13 7.70 5.88
CA ALA A 35 -12.45 8.97 5.64
C ALA A 35 -11.76 9.47 6.93
N LEU A 36 -10.55 9.97 6.79
CA LEU A 36 -9.70 10.30 7.94
C LEU A 36 -10.28 11.42 8.80
N ASP A 37 -10.99 12.37 8.19
CA ASP A 37 -11.72 13.47 8.83
C ASP A 37 -12.95 12.99 9.61
N LYS A 38 -13.52 11.85 9.25
CA LYS A 38 -14.68 11.22 9.91
C LYS A 38 -14.29 10.17 10.96
N GLY A 39 -13.11 10.30 11.58
CA GLY A 39 -12.63 9.42 12.63
C GLY A 39 -11.69 8.30 12.17
N GLY A 40 -11.48 8.14 10.88
CA GLY A 40 -10.54 7.17 10.31
C GLY A 40 -9.10 7.37 10.80
N ASN A 41 -8.72 8.61 11.13
CA ASN A 41 -7.39 8.92 11.62
C ASN A 41 -7.05 8.22 12.96
N ASN A 42 -8.02 8.09 13.86
CA ASN A 42 -7.81 7.38 15.12
C ASN A 42 -7.68 5.87 14.92
N PHE A 43 -8.43 5.32 13.97
CA PHE A 43 -8.27 3.92 13.58
C PHE A 43 -6.92 3.67 12.90
N LYS A 44 -6.50 4.55 11.99
CA LYS A 44 -5.18 4.52 11.35
C LYS A 44 -4.05 4.52 12.40
N LYS A 45 -4.12 5.42 13.39
CA LYS A 45 -3.15 5.46 14.50
C LYS A 45 -3.14 4.16 15.29
N LEU A 46 -4.30 3.60 15.60
CA LEU A 46 -4.39 2.33 16.32
C LEU A 46 -3.78 1.18 15.51
N TYR A 47 -4.06 1.16 14.21
CA TYR A 47 -3.55 0.15 13.28
C TYR A 47 -2.02 0.17 13.21
N TYR A 48 -1.41 1.32 12.96
CA TYR A 48 0.07 1.43 12.90
C TYR A 48 0.74 1.22 14.27
N ASN A 49 0.12 1.63 15.37
CA ASN A 49 0.60 1.29 16.70
C ASN A 49 0.51 -0.22 17.03
N SER A 50 -0.10 -0.98 16.16
CA SER A 50 -0.25 -2.44 16.24
C SER A 50 0.68 -3.20 15.31
N ASP A 51 1.64 -2.52 14.67
CA ASP A 51 2.57 -3.12 13.74
C ASP A 51 3.39 -4.21 14.42
N VAL A 52 3.35 -5.40 13.83
CA VAL A 52 4.03 -6.59 14.36
C VAL A 52 5.56 -6.52 14.19
N THR A 53 6.06 -5.63 13.35
CA THR A 53 7.49 -5.41 13.14
C THR A 53 8.08 -4.52 14.23
N GLU A 54 7.26 -3.63 14.82
CA GLU A 54 7.65 -2.70 15.87
C GLU A 54 7.26 -3.21 17.27
N ARG A 55 8.05 -4.14 17.79
CA ARG A 55 7.83 -4.73 19.12
C ARG A 55 8.86 -4.23 20.13
N ASN A 56 8.38 -4.03 21.37
CA ASN A 56 9.27 -3.76 22.48
C ASN A 56 10.04 -5.02 22.90
N LYS A 57 10.95 -4.88 23.87
CA LYS A 57 11.75 -6.00 24.41
C LYS A 57 10.91 -7.17 24.95
N ASN A 58 9.65 -6.93 25.31
CA ASN A 58 8.71 -7.95 25.80
C ASN A 58 7.86 -8.57 24.65
N GLY A 59 8.15 -8.24 23.40
CA GLY A 59 7.42 -8.74 22.23
C GLY A 59 6.05 -8.11 22.01
N GLN A 60 5.74 -7.00 22.70
CA GLN A 60 4.46 -6.31 22.56
C GLN A 60 4.58 -5.10 21.65
N THR A 61 3.54 -4.88 20.83
CA THR A 61 3.37 -3.64 20.05
C THR A 61 2.97 -2.47 20.97
N THR A 62 3.03 -1.26 20.47
CA THR A 62 2.64 -0.05 21.23
C THR A 62 1.19 -0.10 21.72
N SER A 63 0.27 -0.57 20.89
CA SER A 63 -1.13 -0.74 21.27
C SER A 63 -1.38 -1.97 22.15
N GLY A 64 -0.57 -3.01 21.99
CA GLY A 64 -0.76 -4.36 22.52
C GLY A 64 -1.67 -5.24 21.66
N LEU A 65 -2.13 -4.75 20.50
CA LEU A 65 -2.77 -5.49 19.43
C LEU A 65 -1.75 -5.85 18.35
N TYR A 66 -2.13 -6.73 17.44
CA TYR A 66 -1.36 -7.06 16.24
C TYR A 66 -2.21 -6.72 15.03
N SER A 67 -1.71 -5.85 14.16
CA SER A 67 -2.40 -5.49 12.92
C SER A 67 -2.38 -6.65 11.93
N LEU A 68 -3.50 -6.81 11.24
CA LEU A 68 -3.66 -7.73 10.10
C LEU A 68 -4.43 -6.99 9.02
N PHE A 69 -3.83 -6.87 7.86
CA PHE A 69 -4.49 -6.37 6.67
C PHE A 69 -4.95 -7.54 5.80
N ILE A 70 -6.20 -7.48 5.35
CA ILE A 70 -6.76 -8.46 4.42
C ILE A 70 -7.10 -7.67 3.15
N PRO A 71 -6.35 -7.87 2.05
CA PRO A 71 -6.64 -7.24 0.77
C PRO A 71 -8.04 -7.63 0.26
N MET A 72 -8.70 -6.73 -0.46
CA MET A 72 -10.05 -6.92 -0.96
C MET A 72 -10.20 -8.16 -1.84
N GLU A 73 -9.18 -8.49 -2.62
CA GLU A 73 -9.19 -9.62 -3.55
C GLU A 73 -9.36 -10.99 -2.87
N TRP A 74 -9.10 -11.07 -1.57
CA TRP A 74 -9.26 -12.33 -0.80
C TRP A 74 -10.70 -12.64 -0.44
N ASN A 75 -11.58 -11.65 -0.43
CA ASN A 75 -12.97 -11.82 0.00
C ASN A 75 -13.95 -10.94 -0.79
N TYR A 76 -13.69 -10.71 -2.07
CA TYR A 76 -14.59 -9.93 -2.90
C TYR A 76 -15.79 -10.81 -3.32
N GLU A 77 -16.99 -10.37 -2.95
CA GLU A 77 -18.23 -11.08 -3.27
C GLU A 77 -18.39 -11.28 -4.78
N GLY A 78 -18.77 -12.50 -5.17
CA GLY A 78 -18.90 -12.87 -6.59
C GLY A 78 -17.61 -13.38 -7.23
N PHE A 79 -16.45 -13.28 -6.56
CA PHE A 79 -15.16 -13.77 -7.05
C PHE A 79 -14.55 -14.86 -6.15
N ILE A 80 -15.38 -15.56 -5.42
CA ILE A 80 -14.97 -16.68 -4.56
C ILE A 80 -15.49 -17.96 -5.21
N ASP A 81 -14.61 -18.93 -5.39
CA ASP A 81 -14.97 -20.22 -5.97
C ASP A 81 -15.76 -21.12 -4.99
N THR A 82 -16.22 -22.27 -5.47
CA THR A 82 -16.98 -23.26 -4.66
C THR A 82 -16.16 -23.85 -3.52
N HIS A 83 -14.84 -23.65 -3.49
CA HIS A 83 -13.94 -24.10 -2.44
C HIS A 83 -13.63 -22.98 -1.44
N GLY A 84 -14.20 -21.79 -1.62
CA GLY A 84 -13.94 -20.61 -0.77
C GLY A 84 -12.62 -19.91 -1.09
N LEU A 85 -12.03 -20.14 -2.26
CA LEU A 85 -10.79 -19.52 -2.69
C LEU A 85 -11.07 -18.34 -3.65
N PRO A 86 -10.29 -17.26 -3.55
CA PRO A 86 -10.46 -16.11 -4.44
C PRO A 86 -10.03 -16.43 -5.88
N VAL A 87 -10.80 -15.93 -6.83
CA VAL A 87 -10.50 -16.04 -8.26
C VAL A 87 -9.76 -14.77 -8.70
N PHE A 88 -8.45 -14.77 -8.63
CA PHE A 88 -7.61 -13.61 -8.98
C PHE A 88 -7.60 -13.35 -10.47
N ILE A 89 -7.42 -14.41 -11.26
CA ILE A 89 -7.33 -14.37 -12.72
C ILE A 89 -8.15 -15.55 -13.24
N ILE A 90 -8.90 -15.34 -14.32
CA ILE A 90 -9.58 -16.43 -15.01
C ILE A 90 -8.55 -17.23 -15.80
N GLY A 91 -8.28 -18.44 -15.34
CA GLY A 91 -7.51 -19.45 -16.07
C GLY A 91 -8.44 -20.57 -16.51
N SER A 92 -8.14 -21.23 -17.62
CA SER A 92 -8.94 -22.31 -18.19
C SER A 92 -9.24 -23.48 -17.25
N ASP A 93 -8.42 -23.66 -16.21
CA ASP A 93 -8.51 -24.81 -15.30
C ASP A 93 -9.27 -24.50 -13.99
N ARG A 94 -9.42 -23.24 -13.60
CA ARG A 94 -10.10 -22.82 -12.36
C ARG A 94 -11.61 -22.59 -12.52
N VAL A 95 -12.08 -22.55 -13.75
CA VAL A 95 -13.48 -22.30 -14.08
C VAL A 95 -14.37 -23.52 -13.87
N LYS A 96 -13.78 -24.70 -13.62
CA LYS A 96 -14.54 -25.90 -13.27
C LYS A 96 -15.05 -25.81 -11.84
N GLY A 97 -16.31 -25.41 -11.68
CA GLY A 97 -17.00 -25.41 -10.39
C GLY A 97 -17.41 -24.04 -9.85
N VAL A 98 -16.93 -22.97 -10.44
CA VAL A 98 -17.52 -21.64 -10.26
C VAL A 98 -18.80 -21.59 -11.10
N ASP A 99 -19.84 -20.97 -10.60
CA ASP A 99 -21.03 -20.68 -11.40
C ASP A 99 -20.63 -19.66 -12.48
N THR A 100 -20.00 -20.17 -13.54
CA THR A 100 -19.25 -19.44 -14.57
C THR A 100 -20.07 -18.47 -15.38
N PHE A 101 -21.40 -18.51 -15.21
CA PHE A 101 -22.29 -17.56 -15.86
C PHE A 101 -22.08 -16.11 -15.42
N TYR A 102 -21.42 -15.87 -14.29
CA TYR A 102 -21.30 -14.54 -13.69
C TYR A 102 -19.88 -13.99 -13.62
N ILE A 103 -18.86 -14.86 -13.70
CA ILE A 103 -17.45 -14.42 -13.61
C ILE A 103 -16.84 -14.43 -14.99
N THR A 104 -16.78 -13.27 -15.64
CA THR A 104 -16.15 -13.09 -16.94
C THR A 104 -14.69 -12.64 -16.84
N THR A 105 -14.32 -12.08 -15.68
CA THR A 105 -12.98 -11.55 -15.40
C THR A 105 -12.51 -12.00 -14.01
N GLY A 106 -11.21 -11.97 -13.73
CA GLY A 106 -10.68 -12.15 -12.37
C GLY A 106 -10.94 -10.90 -11.51
N VAL A 107 -10.89 -11.07 -10.20
CA VAL A 107 -11.13 -9.95 -9.24
C VAL A 107 -10.18 -8.78 -9.44
N ILE A 108 -8.92 -9.05 -9.80
CA ILE A 108 -7.91 -8.00 -10.03
C ILE A 108 -8.26 -7.17 -11.27
N GLU A 109 -8.64 -7.84 -12.37
CA GLU A 109 -9.05 -7.17 -13.59
C GLU A 109 -10.36 -6.38 -13.39
N HIS A 110 -11.33 -6.97 -12.67
CA HIS A 110 -12.56 -6.25 -12.31
C HIS A 110 -12.25 -4.99 -11.53
N TRP A 111 -11.43 -5.10 -10.47
CA TRP A 111 -11.01 -3.95 -9.67
C TRP A 111 -10.32 -2.87 -10.51
N GLN A 112 -9.45 -3.26 -11.44
CA GLN A 112 -8.77 -2.32 -12.33
C GLN A 112 -9.75 -1.61 -13.28
N ASN A 113 -10.74 -2.32 -13.81
CA ASN A 113 -11.77 -1.74 -14.66
C ASN A 113 -12.62 -0.70 -13.91
N GLU A 114 -12.96 -0.97 -12.64
CA GLU A 114 -13.66 -0.01 -11.79
C GLU A 114 -12.80 1.24 -11.52
N VAL A 115 -11.52 1.06 -11.19
CA VAL A 115 -10.55 2.16 -11.01
C VAL A 115 -10.44 3.00 -12.29
N ASP A 116 -10.35 2.35 -13.45
CA ASP A 116 -10.25 3.03 -14.74
C ASP A 116 -11.51 3.84 -15.05
N GLY A 117 -12.68 3.32 -14.69
CA GLY A 117 -13.95 4.03 -14.82
C GLY A 117 -14.05 5.27 -13.94
N LEU A 118 -13.39 5.29 -12.80
CA LEU A 118 -13.42 6.38 -11.82
C LEU A 118 -12.29 7.39 -11.97
N LYS A 119 -11.37 7.24 -12.92
CA LYS A 119 -10.19 8.10 -13.07
C LYS A 119 -10.49 9.60 -13.16
N ASN A 120 -11.65 9.97 -13.69
CA ASN A 120 -12.04 11.37 -13.87
C ASN A 120 -12.75 11.97 -12.63
N ASP A 121 -13.13 11.13 -11.65
CA ASP A 121 -13.74 11.56 -10.39
C ASP A 121 -12.87 11.12 -9.22
N GLN A 122 -12.04 12.05 -8.77
CA GLN A 122 -11.03 11.76 -7.74
C GLN A 122 -11.65 11.44 -6.38
N ASP A 123 -12.75 12.06 -6.03
CA ASP A 123 -13.41 11.82 -4.74
C ASP A 123 -13.97 10.39 -4.70
N SER A 124 -14.70 10.00 -5.76
CA SER A 124 -15.22 8.63 -5.92
C SER A 124 -14.10 7.58 -6.03
N LEU A 125 -13.01 7.90 -6.73
CA LEU A 125 -11.85 7.02 -6.84
C LEU A 125 -11.21 6.77 -5.46
N ASN A 126 -10.97 7.82 -4.67
CA ASN A 126 -10.40 7.68 -3.33
C ASN A 126 -11.33 6.91 -2.39
N GLU A 127 -12.65 7.12 -2.50
CA GLU A 127 -13.62 6.35 -1.74
C GLU A 127 -13.59 4.87 -2.13
N TYR A 128 -13.53 4.56 -3.43
CA TYR A 128 -13.42 3.20 -3.94
C TYR A 128 -12.17 2.49 -3.40
N TYR A 129 -11.01 3.16 -3.45
CA TYR A 129 -9.78 2.62 -2.88
C TYR A 129 -9.89 2.31 -1.38
N ARG A 130 -10.59 3.15 -0.61
CA ARG A 130 -10.80 2.90 0.82
C ARG A 130 -11.77 1.75 1.09
N GLN A 131 -12.80 1.60 0.27
CA GLN A 131 -13.79 0.54 0.42
C GLN A 131 -13.26 -0.81 -0.05
N PHE A 132 -12.47 -0.80 -1.12
CA PHE A 132 -11.91 -2.00 -1.74
C PHE A 132 -10.37 -1.93 -1.82
N PRO A 133 -9.69 -1.88 -0.66
CA PRO A 133 -8.26 -1.66 -0.62
C PRO A 133 -7.50 -2.93 -0.98
N ARG A 134 -6.53 -2.82 -1.90
CA ARG A 134 -5.55 -3.86 -2.19
C ARG A 134 -4.29 -3.74 -1.35
N THR A 135 -4.02 -2.53 -0.85
CA THR A 135 -2.89 -2.24 0.04
C THR A 135 -3.36 -1.45 1.27
N GLU A 136 -2.55 -1.43 2.31
CA GLU A 136 -2.83 -0.60 3.50
C GLU A 136 -2.89 0.89 3.15
N GLN A 137 -2.10 1.32 2.18
CA GLN A 137 -2.09 2.70 1.71
C GLN A 137 -3.40 3.07 1.02
N HIS A 138 -4.00 2.14 0.26
CA HIS A 138 -5.33 2.33 -0.30
C HIS A 138 -6.38 2.50 0.81
N ALA A 139 -6.31 1.66 1.85
CA ALA A 139 -7.24 1.72 2.98
C ALA A 139 -7.19 3.04 3.73
N PHE A 140 -6.04 3.69 3.81
CA PHE A 140 -5.84 4.92 4.58
C PHE A 140 -5.57 6.15 3.72
N ARG A 141 -6.11 6.20 2.50
CA ARG A 141 -6.03 7.40 1.65
C ARG A 141 -6.73 8.58 2.32
N ASP A 142 -6.04 9.71 2.28
CA ASP A 142 -6.54 10.98 2.79
C ASP A 142 -7.15 11.82 1.66
N GLU A 143 -8.28 12.46 1.95
CA GLU A 143 -8.95 13.40 1.06
C GLU A 143 -8.76 14.84 1.48
N SER A 144 -7.79 15.11 2.34
CA SER A 144 -7.63 16.44 2.93
C SER A 144 -7.58 17.54 1.87
N LYS A 145 -8.70 18.21 1.68
CA LYS A 145 -8.84 19.40 0.82
C LYS A 145 -7.98 20.59 1.30
N GLN A 146 -7.33 20.44 2.45
CA GLN A 146 -6.46 21.44 3.07
C GLN A 146 -4.97 21.19 2.81
N SER A 147 -4.60 20.16 2.07
CA SER A 147 -3.21 19.92 1.73
C SER A 147 -2.69 20.97 0.76
N LEU A 148 -1.50 21.53 1.06
CA LEU A 148 -0.76 22.39 0.14
C LEU A 148 -0.27 21.64 -1.11
N PHE A 149 -0.20 20.32 -1.04
CA PHE A 149 0.23 19.46 -2.13
C PHE A 149 -0.96 18.83 -2.84
N ASN A 150 -0.82 18.57 -4.12
CA ASN A 150 -1.81 17.81 -4.88
C ASN A 150 -1.72 16.33 -4.48
N LEU A 151 -2.55 15.92 -3.52
CA LEU A 151 -2.58 14.55 -3.01
C LEU A 151 -2.89 13.52 -4.09
N THR A 152 -3.70 13.88 -5.08
CA THR A 152 -3.99 13.03 -6.23
C THR A 152 -2.72 12.61 -6.96
N LYS A 153 -1.86 13.58 -7.30
CA LYS A 153 -0.60 13.29 -7.99
C LYS A 153 0.36 12.50 -7.11
N ILE A 154 0.35 12.75 -5.80
CA ILE A 154 1.16 12.00 -4.85
C ILE A 154 0.71 10.54 -4.81
N TYR A 155 -0.59 10.28 -4.67
CA TYR A 155 -1.11 8.92 -4.67
C TYR A 155 -0.90 8.20 -6.00
N GLN A 156 -1.09 8.87 -7.14
CA GLN A 156 -0.76 8.31 -8.44
C GLN A 156 0.71 7.90 -8.54
N GLN A 157 1.61 8.71 -8.00
CA GLN A 157 3.04 8.37 -7.98
C GLN A 157 3.35 7.22 -7.03
N ILE A 158 2.67 7.15 -5.88
CA ILE A 158 2.80 6.03 -4.93
C ILE A 158 2.32 4.74 -5.59
N ASP A 159 1.14 4.75 -6.20
CA ASP A 159 0.58 3.59 -6.90
C ASP A 159 1.52 3.12 -8.02
N TYR A 160 2.02 4.04 -8.83
CA TYR A 160 3.01 3.76 -9.87
C TYR A 160 4.29 3.14 -9.30
N ASN A 161 4.79 3.65 -8.19
CA ASN A 161 5.98 3.11 -7.54
C ASN A 161 5.74 1.70 -6.96
N GLU A 162 4.54 1.42 -6.47
CA GLU A 162 4.19 0.08 -5.97
C GLU A 162 4.10 -0.94 -7.10
N GLU A 163 3.52 -0.58 -8.24
CA GLU A 163 3.51 -1.42 -9.45
C GLU A 163 4.93 -1.70 -9.95
N LEU A 164 5.81 -0.70 -9.89
CA LEU A 164 7.21 -0.83 -10.29
C LEU A 164 8.06 -1.60 -9.28
N ASN A 165 7.72 -1.65 -8.00
CA ASN A 165 8.47 -2.40 -6.98
C ASN A 165 8.50 -3.92 -7.23
N ASN A 166 7.62 -4.44 -8.07
CA ASN A 166 7.74 -5.79 -8.61
C ASN A 166 8.84 -5.92 -9.68
N ASN A 167 9.29 -4.79 -10.25
CA ASN A 167 10.45 -4.68 -11.13
C ASN A 167 11.33 -3.58 -10.55
N SER A 168 12.35 -3.96 -9.77
CA SER A 168 13.28 -3.05 -9.10
C SER A 168 13.61 -1.81 -9.96
N THR A 169 13.03 -0.67 -9.63
CA THR A 169 13.33 0.63 -10.26
C THR A 169 14.71 1.14 -9.88
N VAL A 170 15.35 0.43 -8.95
CA VAL A 170 16.66 0.78 -8.44
C VAL A 170 17.70 -0.12 -9.09
N THR A 171 18.56 0.48 -9.89
CA THR A 171 19.70 -0.23 -10.50
C THR A 171 20.91 -0.07 -9.61
N LYS A 172 21.45 -1.20 -9.17
CA LYS A 172 22.72 -1.24 -8.44
C LYS A 172 23.89 -1.15 -9.42
N GLY A 173 24.89 -0.35 -9.08
CA GLY A 173 26.01 -0.17 -10.00
C GLY A 173 27.21 0.55 -9.40
N LYS A 174 28.12 0.88 -10.25
CA LYS A 174 29.34 1.65 -9.94
C LYS A 174 29.57 2.75 -10.95
N PHE A 175 30.18 3.83 -10.50
CA PHE A 175 30.69 4.86 -11.39
C PHE A 175 32.09 4.52 -11.86
N ILE A 176 32.35 4.65 -13.15
CA ILE A 176 33.64 4.45 -13.77
C ILE A 176 33.99 5.67 -14.63
N TRP A 177 35.28 5.95 -14.74
CA TRP A 177 35.76 6.96 -15.65
C TRP A 177 35.51 6.56 -17.10
N ASN A 178 35.12 7.51 -17.93
CA ASN A 178 34.92 7.26 -19.36
C ASN A 178 36.23 6.75 -19.98
N ASN A 179 36.16 5.63 -20.69
CA ASN A 179 37.31 4.93 -21.27
C ASN A 179 38.42 4.60 -20.29
N GLY A 180 38.12 4.55 -18.96
CA GLY A 180 39.13 4.25 -17.92
C GLY A 180 40.11 5.38 -17.62
N ILE A 181 39.96 6.56 -18.23
CA ILE A 181 40.89 7.70 -18.03
C ILE A 181 40.36 8.52 -16.84
N LYS A 182 41.19 8.60 -15.78
CA LYS A 182 40.89 9.39 -14.59
C LYS A 182 40.68 10.87 -14.95
N ASP A 183 39.77 11.52 -14.18
CA ASP A 183 39.40 12.95 -14.33
C ASP A 183 38.72 13.31 -15.66
N THR A 184 38.14 12.31 -16.35
CA THR A 184 37.21 12.49 -17.45
C THR A 184 35.77 12.43 -16.96
N THR A 185 34.81 12.45 -17.88
CA THR A 185 33.40 12.21 -17.55
C THR A 185 33.19 10.86 -16.89
N VAL A 186 32.27 10.78 -15.94
CA VAL A 186 31.95 9.56 -15.20
C VAL A 186 30.71 8.92 -15.79
N MET A 187 30.75 7.60 -16.00
CA MET A 187 29.61 6.81 -16.44
C MET A 187 29.13 5.87 -15.33
N PHE A 188 27.83 5.73 -15.19
CA PHE A 188 27.27 4.71 -14.34
C PHE A 188 27.17 3.38 -15.12
N VAL A 189 27.70 2.34 -14.50
CA VAL A 189 27.65 0.98 -15.07
C VAL A 189 26.89 0.08 -14.10
N PRO A 190 25.80 -0.57 -14.55
CA PRO A 190 25.09 -1.55 -13.76
C PRO A 190 26.03 -2.68 -13.28
N ASN A 191 25.97 -2.99 -12.00
CA ASN A 191 26.79 -4.05 -11.40
C ASN A 191 26.16 -4.51 -10.09
N GLU A 192 25.88 -5.79 -9.94
CA GLU A 192 25.23 -6.35 -8.75
C GLU A 192 26.05 -6.14 -7.47
N GLN A 193 27.36 -6.07 -7.58
CA GLN A 193 28.28 -5.78 -6.47
C GLN A 193 28.63 -4.29 -6.35
N GLY A 194 27.96 -3.44 -7.13
CA GLY A 194 28.15 -2.00 -7.10
C GLY A 194 27.78 -1.40 -5.74
N ARG A 195 28.39 -0.27 -5.39
CA ARG A 195 28.16 0.44 -4.12
C ARG A 195 27.05 1.47 -4.19
N PHE A 196 26.59 1.82 -5.40
CA PHE A 196 25.62 2.87 -5.64
C PHE A 196 24.29 2.27 -6.09
N LEU A 197 23.20 2.89 -5.63
CA LEU A 197 21.83 2.58 -6.03
C LEU A 197 21.30 3.80 -6.76
N ILE A 198 20.88 3.63 -8.02
CA ILE A 198 20.27 4.71 -8.80
C ILE A 198 18.82 4.31 -9.09
N SER A 199 17.89 5.13 -8.62
CA SER A 199 16.46 4.95 -8.87
C SER A 199 16.01 5.61 -10.17
N TRP A 200 16.85 6.49 -10.75
CA TRP A 200 16.46 7.28 -11.89
C TRP A 200 17.68 7.71 -12.70
N VAL A 201 17.64 7.46 -14.01
CA VAL A 201 18.62 7.95 -14.96
C VAL A 201 17.86 8.73 -16.03
N CYS A 202 17.81 10.04 -15.92
CA CYS A 202 17.28 10.88 -16.98
C CYS A 202 18.40 11.26 -17.95
N LEU A 203 18.41 10.62 -19.08
CA LEU A 203 19.36 10.95 -20.17
C LEU A 203 19.09 12.33 -20.80
N LEU A 204 17.88 12.88 -20.61
CA LEU A 204 17.50 14.18 -21.17
C LEU A 204 17.96 15.37 -20.31
N TYR A 205 18.26 15.17 -19.02
CA TYR A 205 18.67 16.23 -18.12
C TYR A 205 20.16 16.57 -18.19
N THR A 206 20.96 15.73 -18.84
CA THR A 206 22.40 15.95 -18.99
C THR A 206 22.78 16.75 -20.23
N SER A 207 21.83 16.96 -21.17
CA SER A 207 22.10 17.76 -22.37
C SER A 207 21.55 19.19 -22.31
N ASP A 208 20.52 19.44 -21.47
CA ASP A 208 19.85 20.75 -21.43
C ASP A 208 20.42 21.71 -20.38
N ALA A 209 21.20 21.21 -19.42
CA ALA A 209 21.83 22.06 -18.40
C ALA A 209 23.16 22.71 -18.85
N ALA A 210 23.65 22.34 -20.03
CA ALA A 210 24.91 22.86 -20.59
C ALA A 210 24.71 23.97 -21.64
N ASP A 211 23.48 24.21 -22.09
CA ASP A 211 23.20 25.15 -23.18
C ASP A 211 22.57 26.48 -22.72
N GLU A 212 22.42 26.74 -21.43
CA GLU A 212 21.89 28.02 -20.92
C GLU A 212 22.97 28.99 -20.41
N GLU A 213 24.24 28.83 -20.80
CA GLU A 213 25.26 29.89 -20.60
C GLU A 213 25.83 30.31 -21.95
N ASP A 214 25.08 31.18 -22.67
CA ASP A 214 25.61 32.19 -23.60
C ASP A 214 24.71 33.46 -23.59
#